data_eb28f97cda0e2e65248e3b719ba28bb0
#
_entry.id   eb28f97cda0e2e65248e3b719ba28bb0
#
_cell.length_a   1.000
_cell.length_b   1.000
_cell.length_c   1.000
_cell.angle_alpha   90.00
_cell.angle_beta   90.00
_cell.angle_gamma   90.00
#
_symmetry.space_group_name_H-M   'P 1'
#
loop_
_entity.id
_entity.type
_entity.pdbx_description
1 polymer ?
#
loop_
_entity_poly.entity_id
_entity_poly.type
_entity_poly.pdbx_seq_one_letter_code
_entity_poly.pdbx_strand_id
1 'polypeptide(L)'
;MSTSAICNDVFKKVIDDYHLLDFIDAKKSNPYDDSSSLEKIIYDKCWIDTIQWHLEDIIRKPNINPEEALKIKRRIDSSNQDRTDMVEELDDYFFDKFSNSNPSNEAILNTETPAWAIDRLSILSLKIFHMNE
;
A
#
# COMPACT_ATOMS: atom_id res chain seq x y z
N MET A 1 19.04 -9.35 1.47
CA MET A 1 17.68 -9.51 1.99
C MET A 1 16.73 -9.73 0.82
N SER A 2 15.81 -10.67 0.92
CA SER A 2 14.85 -10.93 -0.15
C SER A 2 13.84 -9.79 -0.28
N THR A 3 13.23 -9.67 -1.45
CA THR A 3 12.20 -8.66 -1.69
C THR A 3 11.03 -8.81 -0.71
N SER A 4 10.61 -10.04 -0.42
CA SER A 4 9.52 -10.27 0.53
C SER A 4 9.88 -9.85 1.95
N ALA A 5 11.14 -10.06 2.37
CA ALA A 5 11.60 -9.62 3.68
C ALA A 5 11.61 -8.09 3.77
N ILE A 6 12.09 -7.41 2.72
CA ILE A 6 12.06 -5.95 2.64
C ILE A 6 10.62 -5.45 2.74
N CYS A 7 9.71 -6.03 1.97
CA CYS A 7 8.29 -5.66 2.01
C CYS A 7 7.70 -5.80 3.41
N ASN A 8 7.93 -6.94 4.05
CA ASN A 8 7.38 -7.20 5.38
C ASN A 8 7.89 -6.20 6.42
N ASP A 9 9.18 -5.86 6.37
CA ASP A 9 9.77 -4.88 7.27
C ASP A 9 9.15 -3.50 7.05
N VAL A 10 8.97 -3.09 5.79
CA VAL A 10 8.36 -1.79 5.46
C VAL A 10 6.89 -1.77 5.87
N PHE A 11 6.13 -2.83 5.60
CA PHE A 11 4.73 -2.91 6.00
C PHE A 11 4.57 -2.75 7.50
N LYS A 12 5.38 -3.45 8.27
CA LYS A 12 5.36 -3.33 9.74
C LYS A 12 5.66 -1.91 10.17
N LYS A 13 6.66 -1.28 9.57
CA LYS A 13 7.04 0.09 9.87
C LYS A 13 5.88 1.06 9.59
N VAL A 14 5.20 0.91 8.46
CA VAL A 14 4.05 1.75 8.11
C VAL A 14 2.92 1.59 9.14
N ILE A 15 2.57 0.34 9.45
CA ILE A 15 1.47 0.05 10.37
C ILE A 15 1.77 0.64 11.74
N ASP A 16 3.00 0.48 12.23
CA ASP A 16 3.41 1.04 13.51
C ASP A 16 3.39 2.58 13.48
N ASP A 17 3.94 3.19 12.43
CA ASP A 17 3.98 4.66 12.30
C ASP A 17 2.57 5.26 12.21
N TYR A 18 1.70 4.64 11.41
CA TYR A 18 0.32 5.10 11.30
C TYR A 18 -0.39 5.04 12.66
N HIS A 19 -0.26 3.94 13.37
CA HIS A 19 -1.00 3.74 14.63
C HIS A 19 -0.46 4.55 15.79
N LEU A 20 0.74 5.15 15.67
CA LEU A 20 1.19 6.16 16.62
C LEU A 20 0.32 7.42 16.53
N LEU A 21 -0.12 7.78 15.34
CA LEU A 21 -0.98 8.92 15.09
C LEU A 21 -2.47 8.55 15.10
N ASP A 22 -2.79 7.39 14.57
CA ASP A 22 -4.10 6.75 14.53
C ASP A 22 -5.21 7.68 14.02
N PHE A 23 -4.95 8.30 12.87
CA PHE A 23 -5.80 9.37 12.36
C PHE A 23 -5.73 9.41 10.83
N ILE A 24 -6.89 9.38 10.17
CA ILE A 24 -6.96 9.27 8.71
C ILE A 24 -6.36 10.46 7.95
N ASP A 25 -6.25 11.61 8.59
CA ASP A 25 -5.61 12.80 8.02
C ASP A 25 -4.19 13.00 8.52
N ALA A 26 -3.62 11.98 9.19
CA ALA A 26 -2.24 12.00 9.64
C ALA A 26 -1.28 12.20 8.46
N LYS A 27 -0.30 13.08 8.64
CA LYS A 27 0.69 13.32 7.61
C LYS A 27 1.75 12.23 7.64
N LYS A 28 1.94 11.61 6.49
CA LYS A 28 2.98 10.64 6.28
C LYS A 28 4.36 11.29 6.44
N SER A 29 5.24 10.59 7.13
CA SER A 29 6.66 10.92 7.18
C SER A 29 7.43 9.68 6.80
N ASN A 30 7.73 9.55 5.51
CA ASN A 30 8.39 8.36 4.97
C ASN A 30 9.87 8.38 5.33
N PRO A 31 10.35 7.42 6.15
CA PRO A 31 11.77 7.40 6.54
C PRO A 31 12.71 7.05 5.38
N TYR A 32 12.18 6.63 4.24
CA TYR A 32 12.95 6.26 3.05
C TYR A 32 12.94 7.33 1.96
N ASP A 33 12.46 8.54 2.26
CA ASP A 33 12.24 9.60 1.26
C ASP A 33 13.50 10.05 0.52
N ASP A 34 14.67 9.87 1.11
CA ASP A 34 15.94 10.28 0.49
C ASP A 34 16.42 9.36 -0.62
N SER A 35 15.68 8.32 -0.92
CA SER A 35 16.09 7.34 -1.92
C SER A 35 14.97 7.10 -2.92
N SER A 36 15.35 6.80 -4.16
CA SER A 36 14.43 6.28 -5.18
C SER A 36 14.31 4.75 -5.03
N SER A 37 14.36 4.29 -3.81
CA SER A 37 14.41 2.87 -3.49
C SER A 37 13.04 2.22 -3.51
N LEU A 38 13.07 0.90 -3.59
CA LEU A 38 11.86 0.09 -3.46
C LEU A 38 11.15 0.34 -2.13
N GLU A 39 11.91 0.52 -1.05
CA GLU A 39 11.35 0.76 0.29
C GLU A 39 10.49 2.04 0.32
N LYS A 40 10.94 3.09 -0.36
CA LYS A 40 10.18 4.35 -0.44
C LYS A 40 8.81 4.13 -1.09
N ILE A 41 8.79 3.46 -2.22
CA ILE A 41 7.56 3.21 -2.97
C ILE A 41 6.62 2.32 -2.15
N ILE A 42 7.15 1.27 -1.55
CA ILE A 42 6.36 0.34 -0.73
C ILE A 42 5.79 1.05 0.49
N TYR A 43 6.57 1.91 1.14
CA TYR A 43 6.09 2.66 2.30
C TYR A 43 4.90 3.53 1.92
N ASP A 44 5.04 4.32 0.84
CA ASP A 44 3.98 5.20 0.37
C ASP A 44 2.72 4.42 0.00
N LYS A 45 2.89 3.31 -0.68
CA LYS A 45 1.79 2.44 -1.08
C LYS A 45 1.06 1.86 0.13
N CYS A 46 1.79 1.31 1.09
CA CYS A 46 1.21 0.72 2.29
C CYS A 46 0.53 1.78 3.18
N TRP A 47 1.05 3.00 3.20
CA TRP A 47 0.40 4.11 3.90
C TRP A 47 -0.99 4.38 3.32
N ILE A 48 -1.10 4.44 1.99
CA ILE A 48 -2.39 4.61 1.30
C ILE A 48 -3.34 3.47 1.65
N ASP A 49 -2.86 2.23 1.62
CA ASP A 49 -3.66 1.05 1.98
C ASP A 49 -4.17 1.13 3.41
N THR A 50 -3.32 1.59 4.33
CA THR A 50 -3.66 1.71 5.75
C THR A 50 -4.76 2.73 5.97
N ILE A 51 -4.65 3.91 5.34
CA ILE A 51 -5.69 4.94 5.42
C ILE A 51 -6.99 4.41 4.82
N GLN A 52 -6.92 3.75 3.67
CA GLN A 52 -8.12 3.20 3.01
C GLN A 52 -8.81 2.16 3.89
N TRP A 53 -8.06 1.32 4.59
CA TRP A 53 -8.62 0.37 5.54
C TRP A 53 -9.49 1.07 6.58
N HIS A 54 -8.97 2.16 7.16
CA HIS A 54 -9.70 2.92 8.18
C HIS A 54 -10.89 3.70 7.60
N LEU A 55 -10.77 4.22 6.37
CA LEU A 55 -11.91 4.85 5.68
C LEU A 55 -13.05 3.85 5.45
N GLU A 56 -12.70 2.62 5.06
CA GLU A 56 -13.67 1.54 4.89
C GLU A 56 -14.39 1.20 6.20
N ASP A 57 -13.66 1.21 7.33
CA ASP A 57 -14.25 1.00 8.64
C ASP A 57 -15.23 2.13 9.01
N ILE A 58 -14.87 3.37 8.70
CA ILE A 58 -15.73 4.52 9.00
C ILE A 58 -17.05 4.44 8.23
N ILE A 59 -16.98 4.10 6.93
CA ILE A 59 -18.19 4.07 6.10
C ILE A 59 -19.14 2.94 6.49
N ARG A 60 -18.64 1.93 7.19
CA ARG A 60 -19.47 0.79 7.64
C ARG A 60 -20.21 1.05 8.95
N LYS A 61 -20.00 2.18 9.60
CA LYS A 61 -20.71 2.51 10.84
C LYS A 61 -22.20 2.58 10.58
N PRO A 62 -23.05 1.87 11.37
CA PRO A 62 -24.49 1.78 11.07
C PRO A 62 -25.23 3.10 11.09
N ASN A 63 -24.77 4.05 11.90
CA ASN A 63 -25.45 5.34 12.11
C ASN A 63 -24.67 6.51 11.50
N ILE A 64 -23.85 6.25 10.49
CA ILE A 64 -23.08 7.31 9.84
C ILE A 64 -24.03 8.33 9.17
N ASN A 65 -23.73 9.62 9.35
CA ASN A 65 -24.45 10.68 8.68
C ASN A 65 -24.27 10.56 7.16
N PRO A 66 -25.36 10.67 6.34
CA PRO A 66 -25.26 10.53 4.88
C PRO A 66 -24.28 11.49 4.21
N GLU A 67 -24.16 12.72 4.68
CA GLU A 67 -23.18 13.68 4.13
C GLU A 67 -21.76 13.26 4.43
N GLU A 68 -21.50 12.77 5.65
CA GLU A 68 -20.20 12.23 6.02
C GLU A 68 -19.88 10.97 5.22
N ALA A 69 -20.86 10.08 5.06
CA ALA A 69 -20.70 8.88 4.26
C ALA A 69 -20.29 9.21 2.83
N LEU A 70 -20.89 10.22 2.22
CA LEU A 70 -20.56 10.65 0.86
C LEU A 70 -19.12 11.17 0.79
N LYS A 71 -18.68 11.95 1.75
CA LYS A 71 -17.31 12.46 1.82
C LYS A 71 -16.30 11.30 1.93
N ILE A 72 -16.59 10.34 2.80
CA ILE A 72 -15.73 9.17 2.98
C ILE A 72 -15.71 8.34 1.70
N LYS A 73 -16.85 8.13 1.06
CA LYS A 73 -16.92 7.39 -0.21
C LYS A 73 -16.04 8.04 -1.29
N ARG A 74 -16.09 9.36 -1.40
CA ARG A 74 -15.26 10.09 -2.35
C ARG A 74 -13.78 9.97 -2.03
N ARG A 75 -13.41 9.96 -0.75
CA ARG A 75 -12.02 9.73 -0.33
C ARG A 75 -11.56 8.32 -0.66
N ILE A 76 -12.43 7.33 -0.47
CA ILE A 76 -12.12 5.94 -0.85
C ILE A 76 -11.88 5.84 -2.35
N ASP A 77 -12.71 6.47 -3.17
CA ASP A 77 -12.55 6.45 -4.63
C ASP A 77 -11.22 7.11 -5.06
N SER A 78 -10.87 8.25 -4.44
CA SER A 78 -9.59 8.91 -4.68
C SER A 78 -8.41 8.05 -4.21
N SER A 79 -8.55 7.42 -3.06
CA SER A 79 -7.53 6.53 -2.52
C SER A 79 -7.30 5.31 -3.42
N ASN A 80 -8.37 4.75 -3.99
CA ASN A 80 -8.26 3.65 -4.97
C ASN A 80 -7.46 4.08 -6.20
N GLN A 81 -7.64 5.32 -6.67
CA GLN A 81 -6.86 5.83 -7.79
C GLN A 81 -5.38 5.97 -7.40
N ASP A 82 -5.10 6.55 -6.22
CA ASP A 82 -3.73 6.69 -5.72
C ASP A 82 -3.06 5.33 -5.57
N ARG A 83 -3.80 4.35 -5.06
CA ARG A 83 -3.33 2.98 -4.91
C ARG A 83 -2.96 2.36 -6.25
N THR A 84 -3.79 2.55 -7.27
CA THR A 84 -3.53 2.08 -8.63
C THR A 84 -2.28 2.76 -9.21
N ASP A 85 -2.15 4.06 -9.02
CA ASP A 85 -0.97 4.81 -9.47
C ASP A 85 0.31 4.27 -8.82
N MET A 86 0.26 3.91 -7.54
CA MET A 86 1.40 3.33 -6.85
C MET A 86 1.75 1.93 -7.34
N VAL A 87 0.75 1.12 -7.72
CA VAL A 87 0.99 -0.18 -8.33
C VAL A 87 1.70 0.00 -9.67
N GLU A 88 1.29 0.98 -10.47
CA GLU A 88 1.97 1.30 -11.74
C GLU A 88 3.41 1.74 -11.51
N GLU A 89 3.66 2.54 -10.48
CA GLU A 89 5.02 2.96 -10.11
C GLU A 89 5.89 1.77 -9.71
N LEU A 90 5.32 0.82 -8.97
CA LEU A 90 6.01 -0.44 -8.63
C LEU A 90 6.28 -1.28 -9.88
N ASP A 91 5.33 -1.35 -10.81
CA ASP A 91 5.53 -2.06 -12.08
C ASP A 91 6.69 -1.43 -12.85
N ASP A 92 6.75 -0.12 -12.94
CA ASP A 92 7.85 0.58 -13.61
C ASP A 92 9.20 0.29 -12.95
N TYR A 93 9.23 0.28 -11.62
CA TYR A 93 10.44 -0.07 -10.87
C TYR A 93 10.93 -1.47 -11.23
N PHE A 94 10.04 -2.45 -11.23
CA PHE A 94 10.42 -3.83 -11.53
C PHE A 94 10.75 -4.01 -13.02
N PHE A 95 10.05 -3.33 -13.90
CA PHE A 95 10.35 -3.35 -15.32
C PHE A 95 11.78 -2.87 -15.58
N ASP A 96 12.15 -1.73 -15.01
CA ASP A 96 13.49 -1.17 -15.17
C ASP A 96 14.57 -2.10 -14.58
N LYS A 97 14.29 -2.68 -13.43
CA LYS A 97 15.21 -3.60 -12.77
C LYS A 97 15.44 -4.86 -13.60
N PHE A 98 14.37 -5.45 -14.14
CA PHE A 98 14.45 -6.71 -14.89
C PHE A 98 14.86 -6.52 -16.34
N SER A 99 14.65 -5.37 -16.93
CA SER A 99 15.11 -5.09 -18.30
C SER A 99 16.62 -5.04 -18.40
N ASN A 100 17.32 -4.76 -17.31
CA ASN A 100 18.77 -4.71 -17.22
C ASN A 100 19.39 -6.07 -16.87
N SER A 101 18.62 -7.03 -16.43
CA SER A 101 19.04 -8.41 -16.22
C SER A 101 18.59 -9.21 -17.44
N ASN A 102 19.30 -10.28 -17.76
CA ASN A 102 18.93 -11.12 -18.89
C ASN A 102 17.67 -11.93 -18.54
N PRO A 103 16.48 -11.46 -18.89
CA PRO A 103 15.28 -12.11 -18.43
C PRO A 103 15.03 -13.38 -19.20
N SER A 104 14.75 -14.46 -18.50
CA SER A 104 14.01 -15.53 -19.11
C SER A 104 12.59 -15.00 -19.26
N ASN A 105 12.17 -14.77 -20.47
CA ASN A 105 10.89 -14.16 -20.75
C ASN A 105 9.69 -14.97 -20.26
N GLU A 106 9.89 -16.24 -19.99
CA GLU A 106 8.84 -17.11 -19.48
C GLU A 106 8.37 -16.71 -18.09
N ALA A 107 9.25 -16.09 -17.29
CA ALA A 107 8.87 -15.62 -15.96
C ALA A 107 7.82 -14.49 -16.01
N ILE A 108 7.65 -13.86 -17.15
CA ILE A 108 6.75 -12.73 -17.35
C ILE A 108 5.33 -13.19 -17.71
N LEU A 109 5.14 -14.47 -17.98
CA LEU A 109 3.84 -15.01 -18.36
C LEU A 109 2.91 -15.27 -17.17
N ASN A 110 3.32 -14.94 -15.97
CA ASN A 110 2.42 -14.98 -14.83
C ASN A 110 1.32 -13.94 -15.00
N THR A 111 0.11 -14.33 -14.66
CA THR A 111 -1.07 -13.47 -14.76
C THR A 111 -1.04 -12.33 -13.75
N GLU A 112 -0.10 -12.35 -12.81
CA GLU A 112 0.05 -11.34 -11.78
C GLU A 112 1.47 -10.79 -11.79
N THR A 113 1.59 -9.45 -11.83
CA THR A 113 2.89 -8.79 -11.75
C THR A 113 3.41 -8.79 -10.32
N PRO A 114 4.74 -8.62 -10.10
CA PRO A 114 5.28 -8.44 -8.76
C PRO A 114 4.61 -7.30 -7.99
N ALA A 115 4.25 -6.23 -8.67
CA ALA A 115 3.57 -5.10 -8.04
C ALA A 115 2.21 -5.50 -7.47
N TRP A 116 1.42 -6.29 -8.19
CA TRP A 116 0.13 -6.78 -7.69
C TRP A 116 0.30 -7.76 -6.53
N ALA A 117 1.35 -8.59 -6.56
CA ALA A 117 1.68 -9.46 -5.43
C ALA A 117 2.02 -8.65 -4.19
N ILE A 118 2.78 -7.56 -4.34
CA ILE A 118 3.12 -6.65 -3.23
C ILE A 118 1.85 -5.98 -2.70
N ASP A 119 0.95 -5.55 -3.59
CA ASP A 119 -0.35 -5.00 -3.19
C ASP A 119 -1.11 -5.96 -2.28
N ARG A 120 -1.20 -7.22 -2.66
CA ARG A 120 -1.87 -8.24 -1.85
C ARG A 120 -1.17 -8.48 -0.52
N LEU A 121 0.16 -8.48 -0.49
CA LEU A 121 0.92 -8.64 0.75
C LEU A 121 0.68 -7.48 1.71
N SER A 122 0.60 -6.26 1.20
CA SER A 122 0.30 -5.08 2.01
C SER A 122 -1.06 -5.21 2.69
N ILE A 123 -2.09 -5.57 1.92
CA ILE A 123 -3.44 -5.77 2.45
C ILE A 123 -3.48 -6.92 3.46
N LEU A 124 -2.77 -8.01 3.17
CA LEU A 124 -2.69 -9.14 4.09
C LEU A 124 -2.03 -8.75 5.41
N SER A 125 -0.99 -7.93 5.37
CA SER A 125 -0.31 -7.44 6.57
C SER A 125 -1.28 -6.61 7.45
N LEU A 126 -2.09 -5.77 6.82
CA LEU A 126 -3.14 -5.02 7.53
C LEU A 126 -4.18 -5.93 8.14
N LYS A 127 -4.62 -6.95 7.40
CA LYS A 127 -5.56 -7.94 7.91
C LYS A 127 -5.03 -8.64 9.16
N ILE A 128 -3.79 -9.10 9.10
CA ILE A 128 -3.16 -9.80 10.22
C ILE A 128 -3.08 -8.89 11.44
N PHE A 129 -2.67 -7.65 11.24
CA PHE A 129 -2.60 -6.67 12.33
C PHE A 129 -3.98 -6.48 12.99
N HIS A 130 -5.02 -6.24 12.19
CA HIS A 130 -6.36 -5.96 12.71
C HIS A 130 -7.03 -7.20 13.32
N MET A 131 -6.68 -8.39 12.88
CA MET A 131 -7.20 -9.63 13.49
C MET A 131 -6.60 -9.90 14.88
N ASN A 132 -5.46 -9.32 15.18
CA ASN A 132 -4.77 -9.50 16.46
C ASN A 132 -5.05 -8.36 17.46
N GLU A 133 -5.88 -7.43 17.11
CA GLU A 133 -6.33 -6.35 18.01
C GLU A 133 -7.26 -6.86 19.12
#